data_ffee62a436ad5e99941f34aa85036229
#
_entry.id   ffee62a436ad5e99941f34aa85036229
#
_cell.length_a   1.000
_cell.length_b   1.000
_cell.length_c   1.000
_cell.angle_alpha   90.00
_cell.angle_beta   90.00
_cell.angle_gamma   90.00
#
_symmetry.space_group_name_H-M   'P 1'
#
loop_
_entity.id
_entity.type
_entity.pdbx_description
1 polymer ?
#
loop_
_entity_poly.entity_id
_entity_poly.type
_entity_poly.pdbx_seq_one_letter_code
_entity_poly.pdbx_strand_id
1 'polypeptide(L)'
;DRLRSRGLGDVYKRQVAGILLVPPTGDAGTLLKHPDFNGIAPYTMPNMTTIESTNCYAAALDFLAERYSDPNMRIAHWIIHNEVDGGSHWTNMGDKPIATFMDTYLRSMRMCYNIAHQYDHHSEVFISFSHGWNIAAGGGWYKVRDMLDFMNQFSESEGDFFWSLACHSYPAQLGNPCTWDDEQATYSMDTEYVTLKNLEVLDKWVKTSRNQYKGTIRRSVWLSEAGTCSPSYEDDDLQDQAAGFAYGWKKINNLDGINGIQWHSWFDHLGDGACLGLRKYADAPHNGEAKPVWTTYQKADTDEEDDYFEQYLSRIGIDSWEGIIQDIP
;
A
#
# COMPACT_ATOMS: atom_id res chain seq x y z
N ASP A 1 -17.78 4.98 -10.67
CA ASP A 1 -18.00 6.04 -9.66
C ASP A 1 -17.24 5.81 -8.34
N ARG A 2 -16.15 5.07 -8.42
CA ARG A 2 -15.39 4.62 -7.27
C ARG A 2 -14.73 5.74 -6.48
N LEU A 3 -14.22 6.73 -7.16
CA LEU A 3 -13.55 7.86 -6.51
C LEU A 3 -14.51 9.00 -6.21
N ARG A 4 -15.56 9.17 -6.99
CA ARG A 4 -16.62 10.18 -6.74
C ARG A 4 -17.38 9.93 -5.44
N SER A 5 -17.65 8.68 -5.12
CA SER A 5 -18.26 8.33 -3.84
C SER A 5 -17.34 8.56 -2.63
N ARG A 6 -16.05 8.81 -2.87
CA ARG A 6 -15.02 9.00 -1.83
C ARG A 6 -14.72 10.45 -1.51
N GLY A 7 -15.47 11.36 -2.08
CA GLY A 7 -15.51 12.74 -1.63
C GLY A 7 -14.23 13.52 -1.78
N LEU A 8 -13.49 13.33 -2.88
CA LEU A 8 -12.33 14.18 -3.19
C LEU A 8 -12.71 15.67 -3.29
N GLY A 9 -13.99 15.99 -3.52
CA GLY A 9 -14.51 17.36 -3.54
C GLY A 9 -15.15 17.85 -2.24
N ASP A 10 -15.35 16.97 -1.26
CA ASP A 10 -16.05 17.29 -0.01
C ASP A 10 -15.15 17.04 1.20
N VAL A 11 -14.76 18.10 1.88
CA VAL A 11 -13.90 18.05 3.08
C VAL A 11 -14.42 17.07 4.14
N TYR A 12 -15.73 16.90 4.23
CA TYR A 12 -16.39 16.02 5.20
C TYR A 12 -16.43 14.54 4.78
N LYS A 13 -16.06 14.21 3.55
CA LYS A 13 -16.06 12.84 3.01
C LYS A 13 -14.67 12.27 2.76
N ARG A 14 -13.61 12.98 3.12
CA ARG A 14 -12.24 12.47 3.01
C ARG A 14 -12.05 11.32 3.99
N GLN A 15 -11.60 10.20 3.48
CA GLN A 15 -11.21 9.05 4.30
C GLN A 15 -9.74 9.19 4.67
N VAL A 16 -9.42 8.87 5.93
CA VAL A 16 -8.04 8.81 6.42
C VAL A 16 -7.65 7.35 6.57
N ALA A 17 -6.52 6.99 5.96
CA ALA A 17 -5.84 5.74 6.24
C ALA A 17 -4.70 6.01 7.23
N GLY A 18 -4.73 5.35 8.37
CA GLY A 18 -3.71 5.47 9.41
C GLY A 18 -2.79 4.26 9.41
N ILE A 19 -1.48 4.47 9.27
CA ILE A 19 -0.47 3.41 9.39
C ILE A 19 -0.05 3.33 10.85
N LEU A 20 -0.21 2.16 11.47
CA LEU A 20 0.19 1.91 12.85
C LEU A 20 1.59 1.31 12.90
N LEU A 21 2.53 2.05 13.45
CA LEU A 21 3.92 1.62 13.59
C LEU A 21 4.31 1.56 15.06
N VAL A 22 5.12 0.58 15.43
CA VAL A 22 5.64 0.43 16.79
C VAL A 22 7.13 0.80 16.79
N PRO A 23 7.52 1.98 17.30
CA PRO A 23 8.92 2.34 17.44
C PRO A 23 9.57 1.50 18.55
N PRO A 24 10.84 1.07 18.40
CA PRO A 24 11.50 0.24 19.41
C PRO A 24 12.03 1.03 20.62
N THR A 25 11.80 2.33 20.66
CA THR A 25 12.36 3.27 21.66
C THR A 25 11.25 4.10 22.31
N GLY A 26 11.61 4.80 23.40
CA GLY A 26 10.65 5.52 24.26
C GLY A 26 10.00 4.58 25.28
N ASP A 27 9.23 5.13 26.23
CA ASP A 27 8.65 4.35 27.33
C ASP A 27 7.69 3.25 26.83
N ALA A 28 6.72 3.64 26.00
CA ALA A 28 5.78 2.69 25.39
C ALA A 28 6.49 1.73 24.42
N GLY A 29 7.41 2.27 23.60
CA GLY A 29 8.19 1.47 22.65
C GLY A 29 9.05 0.41 23.33
N THR A 30 9.60 0.69 24.50
CA THR A 30 10.37 -0.30 25.29
C THR A 30 9.49 -1.46 25.75
N LEU A 31 8.27 -1.19 26.18
CA LEU A 31 7.31 -2.22 26.59
C LEU A 31 6.77 -3.01 25.39
N LEU A 32 6.44 -2.31 24.29
CA LEU A 32 5.84 -2.90 23.11
C LEU A 32 6.84 -3.57 22.18
N LYS A 33 8.12 -3.35 22.35
CA LYS A 33 9.17 -3.94 21.51
C LYS A 33 9.19 -5.46 21.64
N HIS A 34 9.15 -6.16 20.49
CA HIS A 34 9.28 -7.62 20.47
C HIS A 34 10.62 -8.05 21.13
N PRO A 35 10.63 -9.08 21.99
CA PRO A 35 11.85 -9.52 22.70
C PRO A 35 12.99 -9.92 21.75
N ASP A 36 12.67 -10.45 20.57
CA ASP A 36 13.65 -10.87 19.55
C ASP A 36 13.97 -9.78 18.53
N PHE A 37 13.59 -8.52 18.79
CA PHE A 37 13.99 -7.39 17.96
C PHE A 37 15.52 -7.29 17.86
N ASN A 38 16.07 -7.26 16.65
CA ASN A 38 17.52 -7.33 16.43
C ASN A 38 18.30 -6.01 16.56
N GLY A 39 17.61 -4.91 16.83
CA GLY A 39 18.23 -3.61 17.12
C GLY A 39 18.59 -2.74 15.93
N ILE A 40 18.35 -3.17 14.68
CA ILE A 40 18.78 -2.44 13.47
C ILE A 40 17.65 -1.85 12.64
N ALA A 41 16.39 -2.16 12.95
CA ALA A 41 15.22 -1.71 12.21
C ALA A 41 14.60 -0.44 12.85
N PRO A 42 13.93 0.43 12.07
CA PRO A 42 13.21 1.59 12.61
C PRO A 42 11.97 1.19 13.41
N TYR A 43 11.35 0.04 13.11
CA TYR A 43 10.12 -0.43 13.74
C TYR A 43 10.20 -1.91 14.13
N THR A 44 9.37 -2.29 15.10
CA THR A 44 9.31 -3.63 15.67
C THR A 44 7.92 -4.23 15.54
N MET A 45 7.85 -5.56 15.46
CA MET A 45 6.61 -6.28 15.74
C MET A 45 6.17 -5.96 17.18
N PRO A 46 4.88 -5.75 17.47
CA PRO A 46 4.43 -5.59 18.83
C PRO A 46 4.70 -6.85 19.65
N ASN A 47 5.11 -6.66 20.90
CA ASN A 47 5.36 -7.74 21.84
C ASN A 47 4.04 -8.36 22.34
N MET A 48 3.69 -9.50 21.77
CA MET A 48 2.50 -10.28 22.16
C MET A 48 2.87 -11.47 23.09
N THR A 49 4.11 -11.48 23.63
CA THR A 49 4.61 -12.59 24.45
C THR A 49 4.30 -12.44 25.94
N THR A 50 3.95 -11.25 26.41
CA THR A 50 3.57 -10.97 27.81
C THR A 50 2.17 -10.36 27.89
N ILE A 51 1.45 -10.63 28.97
CA ILE A 51 0.12 -10.07 29.23
C ILE A 51 0.22 -8.54 29.34
N GLU A 52 1.23 -8.02 30.02
CA GLU A 52 1.43 -6.58 30.21
C GLU A 52 1.58 -5.85 28.88
N SER A 53 2.46 -6.32 28.02
CA SER A 53 2.68 -5.71 26.70
C SER A 53 1.46 -5.85 25.79
N THR A 54 0.83 -7.01 25.78
CA THR A 54 -0.41 -7.24 25.01
C THR A 54 -1.52 -6.30 25.46
N ASN A 55 -1.72 -6.12 26.75
CA ASN A 55 -2.71 -5.20 27.30
C ASN A 55 -2.36 -3.73 26.99
N CYS A 56 -1.08 -3.37 27.03
CA CYS A 56 -0.64 -2.02 26.66
C CYS A 56 -0.91 -1.73 25.18
N TYR A 57 -0.64 -2.68 24.29
CA TYR A 57 -0.94 -2.56 22.86
C TYR A 57 -2.46 -2.45 22.62
N ALA A 58 -3.25 -3.30 23.29
CA ALA A 58 -4.71 -3.24 23.23
C ALA A 58 -5.25 -1.89 23.71
N ALA A 59 -4.75 -1.36 24.83
CA ALA A 59 -5.16 -0.07 25.36
C ALA A 59 -4.81 1.10 24.43
N ALA A 60 -3.65 1.03 23.75
CA ALA A 60 -3.28 2.03 22.75
C ALA A 60 -4.21 1.99 21.54
N LEU A 61 -4.56 0.80 21.04
CA LEU A 61 -5.52 0.63 19.96
C LEU A 61 -6.92 1.12 20.36
N ASP A 62 -7.38 0.80 21.57
CA ASP A 62 -8.67 1.22 22.11
C ASP A 62 -8.76 2.74 22.19
N PHE A 63 -7.76 3.40 22.77
CA PHE A 63 -7.68 4.85 22.80
C PHE A 63 -7.73 5.48 21.41
N LEU A 64 -6.96 4.93 20.45
CA LEU A 64 -6.96 5.45 19.09
C LEU A 64 -8.31 5.22 18.38
N ALA A 65 -8.91 4.05 18.55
CA ALA A 65 -10.18 3.71 17.94
C ALA A 65 -11.31 4.58 18.49
N GLU A 66 -11.38 4.78 19.82
CA GLU A 66 -12.34 5.70 20.45
C GLU A 66 -12.17 7.12 19.91
N ARG A 67 -10.92 7.65 19.96
CA ARG A 67 -10.64 9.02 19.56
C ARG A 67 -10.95 9.29 18.10
N TYR A 68 -10.61 8.36 17.21
CA TYR A 68 -10.72 8.52 15.76
C TYR A 68 -11.94 7.84 15.14
N SER A 69 -12.96 7.53 15.95
CA SER A 69 -14.32 7.18 15.50
C SER A 69 -15.20 8.41 15.28
N ASP A 70 -14.81 9.58 15.81
CA ASP A 70 -15.55 10.84 15.58
C ASP A 70 -15.58 11.14 14.06
N PRO A 71 -16.77 11.41 13.48
CA PRO A 71 -16.92 11.69 12.06
C PRO A 71 -16.01 12.79 11.51
N ASN A 72 -15.62 13.77 12.34
CA ASN A 72 -14.75 14.89 11.94
C ASN A 72 -13.25 14.54 11.95
N MET A 73 -12.88 13.43 12.59
CA MET A 73 -11.48 12.99 12.73
C MET A 73 -11.31 11.51 12.36
N ARG A 74 -12.28 10.92 11.69
CA ARG A 74 -12.38 9.49 11.47
C ARG A 74 -11.19 8.91 10.72
N ILE A 75 -10.57 7.87 11.30
CA ILE A 75 -9.70 6.94 10.57
C ILE A 75 -10.59 5.81 10.05
N ALA A 76 -10.78 5.76 8.75
CA ALA A 76 -11.61 4.74 8.11
C ALA A 76 -10.83 3.45 7.83
N HIS A 77 -9.53 3.57 7.58
CA HIS A 77 -8.65 2.48 7.16
C HIS A 77 -7.45 2.40 8.11
N TRP A 78 -7.29 1.22 8.73
CA TRP A 78 -6.24 0.94 9.70
C TRP A 78 -5.20 0.02 9.06
N ILE A 79 -4.08 0.58 8.62
CA ILE A 79 -2.98 -0.19 8.02
C ILE A 79 -2.09 -0.68 9.15
N ILE A 80 -2.02 -2.00 9.34
CA ILE A 80 -1.31 -2.62 10.46
C ILE A 80 0.12 -2.90 10.04
N HIS A 81 0.99 -2.04 10.49
CA HIS A 81 2.41 -1.93 10.17
C HIS A 81 2.66 -1.59 8.69
N ASN A 82 3.92 -1.32 8.36
CA ASN A 82 4.34 -0.99 7.00
C ASN A 82 5.06 -2.18 6.38
N GLU A 83 4.82 -2.45 5.09
CA GLU A 83 5.52 -3.46 4.28
C GLU A 83 5.96 -4.68 5.10
N VAL A 84 4.98 -5.40 5.63
CA VAL A 84 5.23 -6.50 6.58
C VAL A 84 6.04 -7.64 5.96
N ASP A 85 6.07 -7.76 4.65
CA ASP A 85 6.97 -8.65 3.92
C ASP A 85 8.45 -8.26 4.12
N GLY A 86 8.75 -6.99 4.38
CA GLY A 86 10.04 -6.50 4.86
C GLY A 86 10.24 -6.70 6.36
N GLY A 87 9.98 -7.92 6.86
CA GLY A 87 9.97 -8.23 8.28
C GLY A 87 11.25 -7.88 9.04
N SER A 88 12.41 -7.92 8.39
CA SER A 88 13.68 -7.52 9.02
C SER A 88 13.83 -6.01 9.17
N HIS A 89 13.04 -5.20 8.45
CA HIS A 89 13.17 -3.75 8.43
C HIS A 89 11.95 -3.04 9.05
N TRP A 90 10.75 -3.33 8.54
CA TRP A 90 9.55 -2.57 8.89
C TRP A 90 8.76 -3.12 10.07
N THR A 91 8.88 -4.43 10.35
CA THR A 91 8.11 -5.10 11.40
C THR A 91 8.98 -6.14 12.09
N ASN A 92 10.10 -5.68 12.66
CA ASN A 92 11.19 -6.57 13.08
C ASN A 92 10.86 -7.35 14.36
N MET A 93 10.99 -8.66 14.28
CA MET A 93 10.97 -9.60 15.41
C MET A 93 12.12 -10.62 15.36
N GLY A 94 13.26 -10.20 14.79
CA GLY A 94 14.39 -11.09 14.50
C GLY A 94 14.11 -11.98 13.28
N ASP A 95 15.06 -12.86 12.98
CA ASP A 95 14.92 -13.80 11.88
C ASP A 95 13.97 -14.94 12.27
N LYS A 96 12.83 -15.05 11.63
CA LYS A 96 11.77 -16.02 11.93
C LYS A 96 11.31 -16.76 10.68
N PRO A 97 10.94 -18.04 10.82
CA PRO A 97 10.14 -18.69 9.78
C PRO A 97 8.84 -17.92 9.54
N ILE A 98 8.42 -17.85 8.28
CA ILE A 98 7.22 -17.10 7.86
C ILE A 98 5.97 -17.47 8.68
N ALA A 99 5.76 -18.73 9.01
CA ALA A 99 4.61 -19.18 9.81
C ALA A 99 4.60 -18.54 11.21
N THR A 100 5.76 -18.47 11.88
CA THR A 100 5.89 -17.84 13.20
C THR A 100 5.68 -16.34 13.12
N PHE A 101 6.21 -15.71 12.07
CA PHE A 101 6.03 -14.29 11.82
C PHE A 101 4.55 -13.95 11.61
N MET A 102 3.89 -14.69 10.73
CA MET A 102 2.49 -14.47 10.39
C MET A 102 1.53 -14.77 11.55
N ASP A 103 1.80 -15.77 12.38
CA ASP A 103 1.01 -16.01 13.59
C ASP A 103 1.01 -14.78 14.52
N THR A 104 2.17 -14.22 14.80
CA THR A 104 2.27 -13.01 15.63
C THR A 104 1.63 -11.79 14.97
N TYR A 105 1.90 -11.59 13.68
CA TYR A 105 1.34 -10.49 12.92
C TYR A 105 -0.19 -10.53 12.88
N LEU A 106 -0.77 -11.69 12.59
CA LEU A 106 -2.21 -11.85 12.50
C LEU A 106 -2.93 -11.57 13.83
N ARG A 107 -2.31 -11.93 14.96
CA ARG A 107 -2.84 -11.57 16.29
C ARG A 107 -2.94 -10.06 16.48
N SER A 108 -1.88 -9.33 16.08
CA SER A 108 -1.88 -7.86 16.10
C SER A 108 -3.01 -7.28 15.23
N MET A 109 -3.14 -7.78 14.01
CA MET A 109 -4.15 -7.32 13.05
C MET A 109 -5.57 -7.63 13.52
N ARG A 110 -5.82 -8.86 14.02
CA ARG A 110 -7.13 -9.27 14.57
C ARG A 110 -7.51 -8.46 15.81
N MET A 111 -6.54 -8.13 16.66
CA MET A 111 -6.76 -7.27 17.82
C MET A 111 -7.22 -5.88 17.38
N CYS A 112 -6.56 -5.27 16.41
CA CYS A 112 -6.96 -3.99 15.85
C CYS A 112 -8.38 -4.06 15.24
N TYR A 113 -8.66 -5.08 14.43
CA TYR A 113 -9.98 -5.30 13.86
C TYR A 113 -11.07 -5.35 14.92
N ASN A 114 -10.89 -6.18 15.95
CA ASN A 114 -11.89 -6.35 17.01
C ASN A 114 -12.11 -5.06 17.80
N ILE A 115 -11.05 -4.30 18.07
CA ILE A 115 -11.14 -3.06 18.84
C ILE A 115 -11.77 -1.95 17.99
N ALA A 116 -11.28 -1.73 16.77
CA ALA A 116 -11.78 -0.69 15.88
C ALA A 116 -13.29 -0.85 15.62
N HIS A 117 -13.76 -2.09 15.43
CA HIS A 117 -15.16 -2.39 15.19
C HIS A 117 -16.09 -2.20 16.40
N GLN A 118 -15.57 -2.01 17.60
CA GLN A 118 -16.39 -1.62 18.75
C GLN A 118 -16.86 -0.17 18.64
N TYR A 119 -16.09 0.67 17.97
CA TYR A 119 -16.35 2.10 17.82
C TYR A 119 -16.89 2.47 16.44
N ASP A 120 -16.41 1.79 15.40
CA ASP A 120 -16.83 2.03 14.01
C ASP A 120 -16.88 0.72 13.22
N HIS A 121 -18.09 0.21 13.00
CA HIS A 121 -18.34 -1.02 12.24
C HIS A 121 -17.96 -0.94 10.77
N HIS A 122 -17.69 0.26 10.24
CA HIS A 122 -17.26 0.48 8.86
C HIS A 122 -15.75 0.64 8.73
N SER A 123 -15.00 0.54 9.83
CA SER A 123 -13.54 0.53 9.79
C SER A 123 -13.03 -0.69 9.03
N GLU A 124 -12.02 -0.50 8.19
CA GLU A 124 -11.31 -1.59 7.53
C GLU A 124 -9.90 -1.72 8.08
N VAL A 125 -9.41 -2.94 8.25
CA VAL A 125 -8.02 -3.24 8.63
C VAL A 125 -7.27 -3.86 7.47
N PHE A 126 -6.05 -3.39 7.24
CA PHE A 126 -5.25 -3.72 6.08
C PHE A 126 -3.91 -4.35 6.49
N ILE A 127 -3.52 -5.40 5.78
CA ILE A 127 -2.13 -5.85 5.73
C ILE A 127 -1.41 -5.05 4.65
N SER A 128 -0.22 -4.52 4.96
CA SER A 128 0.57 -3.72 4.04
C SER A 128 1.72 -4.53 3.45
N PHE A 129 1.94 -4.41 2.15
CA PHE A 129 2.97 -5.12 1.41
C PHE A 129 3.72 -4.22 0.44
N SER A 130 5.00 -4.54 0.20
CA SER A 130 5.77 -4.05 -0.94
C SER A 130 5.29 -4.70 -2.27
N HIS A 131 6.01 -4.44 -3.33
CA HIS A 131 5.73 -5.01 -4.66
C HIS A 131 6.25 -6.44 -4.87
N GLY A 132 6.95 -7.04 -3.90
CA GLY A 132 7.64 -8.33 -4.03
C GLY A 132 6.73 -9.55 -4.00
N TRP A 133 5.98 -9.81 -5.08
CA TRP A 133 4.92 -10.81 -5.13
C TRP A 133 5.43 -12.25 -4.93
N ASN A 134 6.33 -12.75 -5.80
CA ASN A 134 6.94 -14.07 -5.69
C ASN A 134 8.44 -14.00 -5.43
N ILE A 135 8.95 -12.85 -5.04
CA ILE A 135 10.35 -12.67 -4.68
C ILE A 135 10.46 -12.05 -3.28
N ALA A 136 11.46 -12.46 -2.53
CA ALA A 136 11.87 -11.79 -1.31
C ALA A 136 13.03 -10.85 -1.62
N ALA A 137 12.94 -9.59 -1.23
CA ALA A 137 13.93 -8.56 -1.58
C ALA A 137 15.31 -8.78 -0.91
N GLY A 138 15.40 -9.63 0.11
CA GLY A 138 16.65 -9.92 0.80
C GLY A 138 16.47 -10.81 2.03
N GLY A 139 17.52 -10.94 2.82
CA GLY A 139 17.46 -11.70 4.07
C GLY A 139 16.49 -11.08 5.08
N GLY A 140 15.61 -11.91 5.66
CA GLY A 140 14.54 -11.44 6.56
C GLY A 140 13.35 -10.79 5.87
N TRP A 141 13.27 -10.90 4.53
CA TRP A 141 12.12 -10.57 3.73
C TRP A 141 11.34 -11.83 3.34
N TYR A 142 10.04 -11.68 3.12
CA TYR A 142 9.14 -12.76 2.73
C TYR A 142 8.51 -12.44 1.37
N LYS A 143 8.01 -13.46 0.69
CA LYS A 143 7.20 -13.27 -0.51
C LYS A 143 5.78 -12.87 -0.11
N VAL A 144 5.25 -11.83 -0.72
CA VAL A 144 3.89 -11.35 -0.45
C VAL A 144 2.85 -12.46 -0.65
N ARG A 145 2.97 -13.23 -1.73
CA ARG A 145 2.05 -14.33 -2.02
C ARG A 145 2.02 -15.39 -0.93
N ASP A 146 3.18 -15.78 -0.42
CA ASP A 146 3.27 -16.78 0.66
C ASP A 146 2.62 -16.24 1.94
N MET A 147 2.81 -14.95 2.25
CA MET A 147 2.17 -14.32 3.41
C MET A 147 0.64 -14.27 3.28
N LEU A 148 0.12 -13.99 2.09
CA LEU A 148 -1.32 -14.00 1.81
C LEU A 148 -1.91 -15.40 1.91
N ASP A 149 -1.17 -16.44 1.50
CA ASP A 149 -1.60 -17.82 1.70
C ASP A 149 -1.68 -18.17 3.19
N PHE A 150 -0.74 -17.69 4.03
CA PHE A 150 -0.82 -17.82 5.51
C PHE A 150 -1.98 -17.01 6.09
N MET A 151 -2.25 -15.80 5.59
CA MET A 151 -3.42 -15.03 6.01
C MET A 151 -4.72 -15.82 5.80
N ASN A 152 -4.89 -16.40 4.63
CA ASN A 152 -6.07 -17.24 4.35
C ASN A 152 -6.11 -18.46 5.27
N GLN A 153 -5.00 -19.20 5.39
CA GLN A 153 -4.93 -20.43 6.20
C GLN A 153 -5.24 -20.18 7.68
N PHE A 154 -4.67 -19.14 8.28
CA PHE A 154 -4.96 -18.79 9.68
C PHE A 154 -6.36 -18.24 9.85
N SER A 155 -6.86 -17.45 8.90
CA SER A 155 -8.24 -16.98 8.93
C SER A 155 -9.24 -18.13 8.89
N GLU A 156 -9.01 -19.13 8.03
CA GLU A 156 -9.86 -20.33 7.98
C GLU A 156 -9.85 -21.13 9.28
N SER A 157 -8.67 -21.30 9.90
CA SER A 157 -8.52 -22.14 11.10
C SER A 157 -8.97 -21.45 12.39
N GLU A 158 -8.80 -20.13 12.50
CA GLU A 158 -9.04 -19.35 13.73
C GLU A 158 -10.33 -18.52 13.69
N GLY A 159 -11.05 -18.56 12.59
CA GLY A 159 -12.20 -17.71 12.30
C GLY A 159 -11.83 -16.53 11.39
N ASP A 160 -12.48 -16.48 10.24
CA ASP A 160 -12.25 -15.43 9.25
C ASP A 160 -12.81 -14.07 9.74
N PHE A 161 -12.09 -13.00 9.41
CA PHE A 161 -12.51 -11.62 9.62
C PHE A 161 -12.24 -10.81 8.35
N PHE A 162 -12.91 -9.68 8.19
CA PHE A 162 -12.78 -8.86 6.98
C PHE A 162 -11.49 -8.04 7.04
N TRP A 163 -10.39 -8.61 6.59
CA TRP A 163 -9.13 -7.92 6.37
C TRP A 163 -8.97 -7.55 4.89
N SER A 164 -8.18 -6.54 4.61
CA SER A 164 -7.99 -5.94 3.29
C SER A 164 -6.51 -5.75 2.97
N LEU A 165 -6.17 -5.37 1.73
CA LEU A 165 -4.80 -5.25 1.24
C LEU A 165 -4.43 -3.79 1.02
N ALA A 166 -3.30 -3.37 1.57
CA ALA A 166 -2.62 -2.10 1.34
C ALA A 166 -1.31 -2.40 0.59
N CYS A 167 -1.30 -2.18 -0.72
CA CYS A 167 -0.20 -2.59 -1.60
C CYS A 167 0.64 -1.39 -2.02
N HIS A 168 1.97 -1.56 -2.03
CA HIS A 168 2.91 -0.55 -2.50
C HIS A 168 3.44 -0.95 -3.88
N SER A 169 2.67 -0.63 -4.93
CA SER A 169 2.93 -1.08 -6.30
C SER A 169 3.87 -0.14 -7.05
N TYR A 170 5.06 0.08 -6.50
CA TYR A 170 6.15 0.79 -7.18
C TYR A 170 6.72 -0.04 -8.34
N PRO A 171 7.41 0.59 -9.33
CA PRO A 171 8.24 -0.16 -10.28
C PRO A 171 9.25 -1.05 -9.55
N ALA A 172 9.58 -2.22 -10.13
CA ALA A 172 10.56 -3.15 -9.54
C ALA A 172 11.91 -2.50 -9.25
N GLN A 173 12.29 -1.55 -10.10
CA GLN A 173 13.37 -0.60 -9.84
C GLN A 173 12.78 0.78 -9.57
N LEU A 174 12.82 1.23 -8.33
CA LEU A 174 12.22 2.49 -7.90
C LEU A 174 12.67 3.71 -8.73
N GLY A 175 13.88 3.67 -9.28
CA GLY A 175 14.44 4.70 -10.16
C GLY A 175 13.91 4.68 -11.60
N ASN A 176 13.07 3.73 -11.99
CA ASN A 176 12.50 3.64 -13.33
C ASN A 176 11.13 4.33 -13.41
N PRO A 177 10.98 5.48 -14.11
CA PRO A 177 9.67 6.11 -14.32
C PRO A 177 8.77 5.34 -15.29
N CYS A 178 9.38 4.61 -16.25
CA CYS A 178 8.69 3.92 -17.34
C CYS A 178 8.11 2.58 -16.85
N THR A 179 7.12 2.64 -15.95
CA THR A 179 6.55 1.44 -15.32
C THR A 179 5.98 0.44 -16.34
N TRP A 180 5.59 0.88 -17.53
CA TRP A 180 5.11 0.02 -18.63
C TRP A 180 6.20 -0.91 -19.21
N ASP A 181 7.47 -0.55 -19.05
CA ASP A 181 8.63 -1.32 -19.54
C ASP A 181 9.20 -2.28 -18.49
N ASP A 182 8.62 -2.33 -17.29
CA ASP A 182 9.13 -3.14 -16.20
C ASP A 182 9.13 -4.65 -16.55
N GLU A 183 10.30 -5.18 -16.91
CA GLU A 183 10.45 -6.57 -17.37
C GLU A 183 10.18 -7.61 -16.27
N GLN A 184 10.38 -7.25 -15.00
CA GLN A 184 10.19 -8.13 -13.86
C GLN A 184 8.69 -8.23 -13.44
N ALA A 185 7.87 -7.30 -13.95
CA ALA A 185 6.42 -7.31 -13.78
C ALA A 185 5.74 -7.96 -14.99
N THR A 186 5.50 -9.26 -14.91
CA THR A 186 4.87 -10.04 -15.98
C THR A 186 3.37 -10.23 -15.76
N TYR A 187 2.62 -10.51 -16.83
CA TYR A 187 1.18 -10.80 -16.76
C TYR A 187 0.92 -12.27 -16.39
N SER A 188 1.39 -12.67 -15.23
CA SER A 188 1.28 -14.03 -14.71
C SER A 188 1.08 -14.01 -13.21
N MET A 189 0.33 -14.96 -12.65
CA MET A 189 0.24 -15.17 -11.20
C MET A 189 1.60 -15.54 -10.58
N ASP A 190 2.55 -16.00 -11.39
CA ASP A 190 3.92 -16.34 -10.96
C ASP A 190 4.93 -15.20 -11.21
N THR A 191 4.46 -13.98 -11.51
CA THR A 191 5.33 -12.79 -11.63
C THR A 191 6.18 -12.60 -10.38
N GLU A 192 7.38 -12.06 -10.53
CA GLU A 192 8.24 -11.70 -9.39
C GLU A 192 7.67 -10.49 -8.63
N TYR A 193 7.26 -9.45 -9.38
CA TYR A 193 6.76 -8.20 -8.81
C TYR A 193 5.35 -7.87 -9.30
N VAL A 194 4.58 -7.20 -8.46
CA VAL A 194 3.32 -6.56 -8.85
C VAL A 194 3.49 -5.05 -8.74
N THR A 195 3.54 -4.40 -9.89
CA THR A 195 3.76 -2.97 -10.05
C THR A 195 2.55 -2.32 -10.73
N LEU A 196 2.62 -1.02 -11.01
CA LEU A 196 1.58 -0.35 -11.81
C LEU A 196 1.38 -0.98 -13.20
N LYS A 197 2.38 -1.75 -13.71
CA LYS A 197 2.28 -2.42 -15.03
C LYS A 197 1.26 -3.57 -15.03
N ASN A 198 1.25 -4.41 -13.99
CA ASN A 198 0.53 -5.69 -13.96
C ASN A 198 -0.44 -5.83 -12.78
N LEU A 199 -1.16 -4.76 -12.47
CA LEU A 199 -2.18 -4.73 -11.41
C LEU A 199 -3.29 -5.78 -11.59
N GLU A 200 -3.44 -6.32 -12.80
CA GLU A 200 -4.33 -7.43 -13.12
C GLU A 200 -4.06 -8.67 -12.26
N VAL A 201 -2.83 -8.84 -11.78
CA VAL A 201 -2.46 -9.93 -10.85
C VAL A 201 -3.20 -9.78 -9.52
N LEU A 202 -3.21 -8.58 -8.93
CA LEU A 202 -3.97 -8.28 -7.71
C LEU A 202 -5.48 -8.38 -7.96
N ASP A 203 -5.95 -7.86 -9.09
CA ASP A 203 -7.35 -7.93 -9.48
C ASP A 203 -7.84 -9.37 -9.60
N LYS A 204 -7.07 -10.23 -10.25
CA LYS A 204 -7.37 -11.67 -10.35
C LYS A 204 -7.30 -12.36 -8.99
N TRP A 205 -6.26 -12.06 -8.19
CA TRP A 205 -6.08 -12.67 -6.88
C TRP A 205 -7.28 -12.39 -5.98
N VAL A 206 -7.70 -11.12 -5.88
CA VAL A 206 -8.80 -10.72 -4.97
C VAL A 206 -10.17 -11.19 -5.43
N LYS A 207 -10.34 -11.47 -6.73
CA LYS A 207 -11.57 -12.04 -7.32
C LYS A 207 -11.67 -13.56 -7.17
N THR A 208 -10.57 -14.23 -6.82
CA THR A 208 -10.56 -15.68 -6.60
C THR A 208 -11.29 -16.01 -5.29
N SER A 209 -12.29 -16.89 -5.33
CA SER A 209 -13.20 -17.14 -4.20
C SER A 209 -12.49 -17.55 -2.90
N ARG A 210 -11.42 -18.35 -2.97
CA ARG A 210 -10.63 -18.74 -1.78
C ARG A 210 -9.98 -17.56 -1.05
N ASN A 211 -9.79 -16.43 -1.74
CA ASN A 211 -9.16 -15.22 -1.20
C ASN A 211 -10.21 -14.21 -0.68
N GLN A 212 -11.48 -14.49 -0.91
CA GLN A 212 -12.58 -13.63 -0.49
C GLN A 212 -13.00 -13.95 0.95
N TYR A 213 -13.47 -12.93 1.65
CA TYR A 213 -14.05 -13.12 2.98
C TYR A 213 -15.28 -14.02 2.90
N LYS A 214 -15.25 -15.10 3.65
CA LYS A 214 -16.28 -16.16 3.60
C LYS A 214 -16.55 -16.70 2.19
N GLY A 215 -15.54 -16.63 1.32
CA GLY A 215 -15.62 -17.15 -0.05
C GLY A 215 -16.49 -16.37 -1.04
N THR A 216 -17.10 -15.27 -0.63
CA THR A 216 -18.08 -14.53 -1.44
C THR A 216 -17.94 -13.01 -1.40
N ILE A 217 -17.30 -12.45 -0.39
CA ILE A 217 -17.15 -11.00 -0.22
C ILE A 217 -15.71 -10.63 -0.58
N ARG A 218 -15.57 -9.85 -1.64
CA ARG A 218 -14.26 -9.38 -2.09
C ARG A 218 -13.63 -8.45 -1.06
N ARG A 219 -12.37 -8.71 -0.71
CA ARG A 219 -11.58 -7.83 0.15
C ARG A 219 -11.20 -6.56 -0.60
N SER A 220 -11.07 -5.45 0.08
CA SER A 220 -10.61 -4.19 -0.51
C SER A 220 -9.11 -4.28 -0.85
N VAL A 221 -8.72 -3.68 -1.97
CA VAL A 221 -7.33 -3.51 -2.37
C VAL A 221 -7.05 -2.03 -2.62
N TRP A 222 -6.19 -1.45 -1.81
CA TRP A 222 -5.72 -0.09 -1.97
C TRP A 222 -4.23 -0.09 -2.34
N LEU A 223 -3.87 0.70 -3.33
CA LEU A 223 -2.48 1.04 -3.54
C LEU A 223 -2.15 2.18 -2.57
N SER A 224 -1.84 1.81 -1.32
CA SER A 224 -1.68 2.76 -0.21
C SER A 224 -0.40 3.57 -0.29
N GLU A 225 0.59 3.07 -1.01
CA GLU A 225 1.73 3.80 -1.51
C GLU A 225 2.00 3.34 -2.94
N ALA A 226 2.02 4.27 -3.85
CA ALA A 226 2.40 4.00 -5.23
C ALA A 226 2.85 5.28 -5.90
N GLY A 227 3.72 5.14 -6.90
CA GLY A 227 4.24 6.28 -7.62
C GLY A 227 5.29 5.87 -8.63
N THR A 228 5.61 6.78 -9.52
CA THR A 228 6.78 6.73 -10.39
C THR A 228 7.70 7.89 -10.04
N CYS A 229 8.99 7.73 -10.22
CA CYS A 229 9.96 8.78 -9.92
C CYS A 229 10.23 9.66 -11.15
N SER A 230 10.89 10.80 -10.92
CA SER A 230 11.68 11.48 -11.97
C SER A 230 13.16 11.32 -11.63
N PRO A 231 13.96 10.60 -12.41
CA PRO A 231 15.39 10.41 -12.14
C PRO A 231 16.17 11.71 -12.01
N SER A 232 15.73 12.72 -12.76
CA SER A 232 16.21 14.11 -12.66
C SER A 232 15.07 15.11 -12.82
N TYR A 233 15.38 16.40 -12.89
CA TYR A 233 14.41 17.46 -13.20
C TYR A 233 14.50 17.95 -14.66
N GLU A 234 15.16 17.19 -15.52
CA GLU A 234 15.11 17.42 -16.96
C GLU A 234 13.69 17.09 -17.48
N ASP A 235 13.28 17.77 -18.54
CA ASP A 235 11.88 17.70 -19.00
C ASP A 235 11.48 16.26 -19.38
N ASP A 236 12.33 15.49 -20.02
CA ASP A 236 12.04 14.10 -20.39
C ASP A 236 11.76 13.21 -19.19
N ASP A 237 12.58 13.30 -18.14
CA ASP A 237 12.40 12.53 -16.89
C ASP A 237 11.11 12.91 -16.16
N LEU A 238 10.77 14.21 -16.17
CA LEU A 238 9.53 14.72 -15.58
C LEU A 238 8.30 14.24 -16.36
N GLN A 239 8.38 14.19 -17.69
CA GLN A 239 7.29 13.70 -18.53
C GLN A 239 7.13 12.18 -18.43
N ASP A 240 8.22 11.42 -18.26
CA ASP A 240 8.17 9.98 -18.02
C ASP A 240 7.47 9.67 -16.68
N GLN A 241 7.76 10.43 -15.64
CA GLN A 241 7.04 10.31 -14.37
C GLN A 241 5.53 10.52 -14.55
N ALA A 242 5.15 11.56 -15.30
CA ALA A 242 3.74 11.89 -15.55
C ALA A 242 3.04 10.82 -16.41
N ALA A 243 3.74 10.29 -17.43
CA ALA A 243 3.25 9.18 -18.25
C ALA A 243 3.06 7.90 -17.42
N GLY A 244 3.98 7.61 -16.48
CA GLY A 244 3.87 6.48 -15.56
C GLY A 244 2.64 6.57 -14.66
N PHE A 245 2.33 7.77 -14.17
CA PHE A 245 1.07 8.00 -13.45
C PHE A 245 -0.16 7.74 -14.35
N ALA A 246 -0.20 8.35 -15.55
CA ALA A 246 -1.32 8.18 -16.47
C ALA A 246 -1.56 6.71 -16.82
N TYR A 247 -0.48 5.95 -17.07
CA TYR A 247 -0.55 4.51 -17.34
C TYR A 247 -1.15 3.73 -16.17
N GLY A 248 -0.63 3.92 -14.96
CA GLY A 248 -1.15 3.27 -13.75
C GLY A 248 -2.59 3.64 -13.45
N TRP A 249 -2.96 4.92 -13.61
CA TRP A 249 -4.31 5.40 -13.40
C TRP A 249 -5.32 4.76 -14.36
N LYS A 250 -4.99 4.69 -15.66
CA LYS A 250 -5.84 4.02 -16.66
C LYS A 250 -6.06 2.55 -16.33
N LYS A 251 -5.05 1.84 -15.81
CA LYS A 251 -5.24 0.47 -15.31
C LYS A 251 -6.17 0.40 -14.11
N ILE A 252 -5.96 1.22 -13.09
CA ILE A 252 -6.78 1.24 -11.88
C ILE A 252 -8.25 1.48 -12.22
N ASN A 253 -8.54 2.40 -13.15
CA ASN A 253 -9.91 2.70 -13.54
C ASN A 253 -10.62 1.55 -14.28
N ASN A 254 -9.87 0.67 -14.92
CA ASN A 254 -10.38 -0.48 -15.67
C ASN A 254 -10.34 -1.79 -14.88
N LEU A 255 -9.86 -1.81 -13.63
CA LEU A 255 -9.77 -2.99 -12.78
C LEU A 255 -10.72 -2.89 -11.59
N ASP A 256 -11.74 -3.75 -11.58
CA ASP A 256 -12.75 -3.76 -10.52
C ASP A 256 -12.22 -4.19 -9.16
N GLY A 257 -11.13 -4.96 -9.12
CA GLY A 257 -10.50 -5.45 -7.90
C GLY A 257 -9.71 -4.38 -7.14
N ILE A 258 -9.32 -3.28 -7.81
CA ILE A 258 -8.52 -2.22 -7.21
C ILE A 258 -9.44 -1.09 -6.75
N ASN A 259 -9.35 -0.71 -5.48
CA ASN A 259 -10.24 0.28 -4.88
C ASN A 259 -9.77 1.73 -5.03
N GLY A 260 -8.47 1.95 -5.19
CA GLY A 260 -7.90 3.27 -5.38
C GLY A 260 -6.41 3.33 -5.14
N ILE A 261 -5.85 4.52 -5.28
CA ILE A 261 -4.43 4.80 -5.14
C ILE A 261 -4.21 6.01 -4.23
N GLN A 262 -3.18 5.95 -3.42
CA GLN A 262 -2.59 7.07 -2.71
C GLN A 262 -1.19 7.28 -3.28
N TRP A 263 -0.99 8.44 -3.92
CA TRP A 263 0.31 8.76 -4.49
C TRP A 263 1.32 9.09 -3.39
N HIS A 264 2.48 8.49 -3.45
CA HIS A 264 3.62 8.81 -2.60
C HIS A 264 4.66 9.58 -3.43
N SER A 265 4.91 10.84 -3.18
CA SER A 265 4.47 11.66 -2.09
C SER A 265 4.05 13.07 -2.57
N TRP A 266 3.81 14.01 -1.65
CA TRP A 266 3.44 15.38 -2.03
C TRP A 266 4.64 16.18 -2.57
N PHE A 267 5.78 16.10 -1.87
CA PHE A 267 7.05 16.70 -2.27
C PHE A 267 8.09 15.60 -2.42
N ASP A 268 9.10 15.84 -3.26
CA ASP A 268 10.30 15.01 -3.25
C ASP A 268 10.96 15.05 -1.87
N HIS A 269 11.41 13.89 -1.41
CA HIS A 269 12.05 13.75 -0.12
C HIS A 269 13.30 12.88 -0.22
N LEU A 270 14.44 13.35 0.35
CA LEU A 270 15.72 12.64 0.26
C LEU A 270 15.68 11.23 0.88
N GLY A 271 14.83 11.03 1.90
CA GLY A 271 14.68 9.74 2.58
C GLY A 271 14.02 8.66 1.72
N ASP A 272 13.31 9.04 0.64
CA ASP A 272 12.63 8.08 -0.24
C ASP A 272 13.58 7.39 -1.22
N GLY A 273 14.81 7.90 -1.37
CA GLY A 273 15.81 7.37 -2.30
C GLY A 273 15.52 7.65 -3.77
N ALA A 274 14.38 8.29 -4.09
CA ALA A 274 13.97 8.69 -5.44
C ALA A 274 13.05 9.92 -5.39
N CYS A 275 12.97 10.69 -6.49
CA CYS A 275 12.11 11.86 -6.59
C CYS A 275 10.67 11.45 -6.95
N LEU A 276 9.93 10.93 -5.98
CA LEU A 276 8.57 10.39 -6.14
C LEU A 276 7.47 11.47 -6.04
N GLY A 277 7.80 12.65 -5.49
CA GLY A 277 6.83 13.70 -5.22
C GLY A 277 6.09 14.20 -6.46
N LEU A 278 4.86 14.66 -6.26
CA LEU A 278 4.10 15.45 -7.24
C LEU A 278 4.77 16.82 -7.47
N ARG A 279 5.57 17.25 -6.52
CA ARG A 279 6.29 18.52 -6.51
C ARG A 279 7.76 18.28 -6.21
N LYS A 280 8.62 19.16 -6.70
CA LYS A 280 10.06 19.16 -6.40
C LYS A 280 10.32 19.37 -4.91
N TYR A 281 11.56 19.26 -4.47
CA TYR A 281 11.94 19.55 -3.09
C TYR A 281 11.40 20.91 -2.62
N ALA A 282 10.94 20.96 -1.37
CA ALA A 282 10.35 22.17 -0.79
C ALA A 282 11.37 23.25 -0.47
N ASP A 283 12.66 22.91 -0.39
CA ASP A 283 13.77 23.81 -0.10
C ASP A 283 14.34 24.48 -1.37
N ALA A 284 15.22 25.45 -1.17
CA ALA A 284 15.92 26.10 -2.27
C ALA A 284 16.89 25.12 -2.96
N PRO A 285 17.04 25.18 -4.30
CA PRO A 285 16.50 26.23 -5.19
C PRO A 285 15.09 25.94 -5.73
N HIS A 286 14.51 24.78 -5.45
CA HIS A 286 13.33 24.28 -6.12
C HIS A 286 12.00 24.82 -5.57
N ASN A 287 11.97 25.20 -4.28
CA ASN A 287 10.81 25.82 -3.61
C ASN A 287 9.48 25.09 -3.77
N GLY A 288 9.51 23.77 -3.93
CA GLY A 288 8.31 22.96 -4.09
C GLY A 288 7.54 23.22 -5.39
N GLU A 289 8.22 23.55 -6.48
CA GLU A 289 7.58 23.71 -7.79
C GLU A 289 6.81 22.46 -8.19
N ALA A 290 5.64 22.64 -8.80
CA ALA A 290 4.85 21.54 -9.34
C ALA A 290 5.59 20.87 -10.51
N LYS A 291 5.60 19.53 -10.53
CA LYS A 291 6.05 18.76 -11.69
C LYS A 291 4.90 18.53 -12.66
N PRO A 292 5.13 18.13 -13.93
CA PRO A 292 4.06 17.74 -14.85
C PRO A 292 3.09 16.71 -14.27
N VAL A 293 3.58 15.74 -13.51
CA VAL A 293 2.75 14.72 -12.84
C VAL A 293 1.70 15.34 -11.89
N TRP A 294 1.94 16.52 -11.34
CA TRP A 294 0.95 17.24 -10.53
C TRP A 294 -0.30 17.57 -11.35
N THR A 295 -0.12 18.11 -12.55
CA THR A 295 -1.24 18.45 -13.45
C THR A 295 -1.93 17.18 -13.94
N THR A 296 -1.17 16.14 -14.27
CA THR A 296 -1.71 14.83 -14.67
C THR A 296 -2.57 14.24 -13.55
N TYR A 297 -2.09 14.30 -12.30
CA TYR A 297 -2.85 13.87 -11.13
C TYR A 297 -4.15 14.68 -10.93
N GLN A 298 -4.12 16.01 -11.16
CA GLN A 298 -5.30 16.84 -11.04
C GLN A 298 -6.35 16.58 -12.14
N LYS A 299 -5.92 16.12 -13.32
CA LYS A 299 -6.82 15.80 -14.45
C LYS A 299 -7.45 14.41 -14.31
N ALA A 300 -6.86 13.53 -13.52
CA ALA A 300 -7.41 12.21 -13.26
C ALA A 300 -8.82 12.27 -12.67
N ASP A 301 -9.73 11.42 -13.13
CA ASP A 301 -11.17 11.36 -12.76
C ASP A 301 -11.95 12.67 -13.06
N THR A 302 -11.50 13.46 -14.02
CA THR A 302 -12.22 14.64 -14.52
C THR A 302 -12.69 14.45 -15.97
N ASP A 303 -13.57 15.32 -16.45
CA ASP A 303 -14.03 15.30 -17.84
C ASP A 303 -12.90 15.65 -18.85
N GLU A 304 -11.76 16.14 -18.36
CA GLU A 304 -10.59 16.50 -19.17
C GLU A 304 -9.53 15.36 -19.21
N GLU A 305 -9.73 14.26 -18.49
CA GLU A 305 -8.76 13.20 -18.34
C GLU A 305 -8.33 12.60 -19.68
N ASP A 306 -9.28 12.16 -20.48
CA ASP A 306 -9.00 11.45 -21.73
C ASP A 306 -8.21 12.33 -22.70
N ASP A 307 -8.68 13.56 -22.95
CA ASP A 307 -8.01 14.53 -23.83
C ASP A 307 -6.59 14.87 -23.32
N TYR A 308 -6.44 15.03 -22.00
CA TYR A 308 -5.16 15.40 -21.41
C TYR A 308 -4.16 14.23 -21.45
N PHE A 309 -4.62 13.00 -21.24
CA PHE A 309 -3.75 11.82 -21.18
C PHE A 309 -3.31 11.33 -22.57
N GLU A 310 -3.98 11.74 -23.66
CA GLU A 310 -3.57 11.38 -25.03
C GLU A 310 -2.11 11.76 -25.34
N GLN A 311 -1.58 12.84 -24.76
CA GLN A 311 -0.20 13.27 -24.96
C GLN A 311 0.84 12.23 -24.53
N TYR A 312 0.49 11.28 -23.66
CA TYR A 312 1.40 10.26 -23.15
C TYR A 312 1.42 8.98 -23.99
N LEU A 313 0.48 8.77 -24.90
CA LEU A 313 0.39 7.55 -25.71
C LEU A 313 1.67 7.27 -26.49
N SER A 314 2.19 8.27 -27.19
CA SER A 314 3.44 8.11 -27.97
C SER A 314 4.67 7.85 -27.09
N ARG A 315 4.72 8.38 -25.87
CA ARG A 315 5.80 8.16 -24.90
C ARG A 315 5.77 6.75 -24.34
N ILE A 316 4.58 6.23 -24.07
CA ILE A 316 4.35 4.85 -23.61
C ILE A 316 4.53 3.84 -24.75
N GLY A 317 4.40 4.27 -26.01
CA GLY A 317 4.51 3.41 -27.19
C GLY A 317 3.22 2.63 -27.49
N ILE A 318 2.05 3.21 -27.18
CA ILE A 318 0.73 2.66 -27.47
C ILE A 318 -0.08 3.62 -28.34
N ASP A 319 -0.99 3.07 -29.15
CA ASP A 319 -1.82 3.90 -30.06
C ASP A 319 -3.09 4.43 -29.37
N SER A 320 -3.56 3.76 -28.33
CA SER A 320 -4.74 4.17 -27.56
C SER A 320 -4.73 3.53 -26.17
N TRP A 321 -5.59 4.01 -25.28
CA TRP A 321 -5.82 3.38 -23.97
C TRP A 321 -6.69 2.11 -24.04
N GLU A 322 -7.29 1.82 -25.19
CA GLU A 322 -8.01 0.57 -25.41
C GLU A 322 -7.03 -0.62 -25.35
N GLY A 323 -7.39 -1.68 -24.64
CA GLY A 323 -6.56 -2.87 -24.52
C GLY A 323 -5.36 -2.72 -23.57
N ILE A 324 -5.31 -1.66 -22.75
CA ILE A 324 -4.28 -1.51 -21.71
C ILE A 324 -4.31 -2.64 -20.67
N ILE A 325 -5.50 -3.21 -20.43
CA ILE A 325 -5.68 -4.35 -19.54
C ILE A 325 -5.31 -5.65 -20.27
N GLN A 326 -4.51 -6.46 -19.61
CA GLN A 326 -4.05 -7.73 -20.13
C GLN A 326 -4.68 -8.91 -19.37
N ASP A 327 -4.91 -10.01 -20.07
CA ASP A 327 -5.38 -11.22 -19.43
C ASP A 327 -4.25 -11.88 -18.62
N ILE A 328 -4.61 -12.33 -17.42
CA ILE A 328 -3.73 -13.19 -16.60
C ILE A 328 -4.16 -14.64 -16.83
N PRO A 329 -3.31 -15.51 -17.37
CA PRO A 329 -3.60 -16.93 -17.63
C PRO A 329 -4.00 -17.72 -16.37
#